data_5f3f5705896908935f6bea97663f189f
#
_entry.id   5f3f5705896908935f6bea97663f189f
#
_cell.length_a   1.000
_cell.length_b   1.000
_cell.length_c   1.000
_cell.angle_alpha   90.00
_cell.angle_beta   90.00
_cell.angle_gamma   90.00
#
_symmetry.space_group_name_H-M   'P 1'
#
loop_
_entity.id
_entity.type
_entity.pdbx_description
1 polymer ?
#
loop_
_entity_poly.entity_id
_entity_poly.type
_entity_poly.pdbx_seq_one_letter_code
_entity_poly.pdbx_strand_id
1 'polypeptide(L)'
;RSTLLPYTTLFRSRDVSSVVYWSAIESRYRRCMVYTPAEYDLNSEKRYPVLYLQHGMCEDETGWVKQGRAGSILDNQIASGKCRPMIVVMDNGNCGIGFESLMRKQPEVSFDTFGATFQPILIQEIIPFIDKTFRTYADREHRAMAGLSWGGRQTFDIVLTHTDMFAHLGSFSGALFMTPNTKIDQLYNGIFADAARFNEQIHTLFIGTGTEEDLGSSHVNTMLHQAGINTIYYTSEGTAHEWLTWRRCLNAFLPLLFR
;
A
#
# COMPACT_ATOMS: atom_id res chain seq x y z
N ARG A 1 -8.06 -23.85 41.76
CA ARG A 1 -8.86 -24.00 40.53
C ARG A 1 -8.22 -23.10 39.49
N SER A 2 -7.42 -23.68 38.59
CA SER A 2 -6.83 -23.01 37.44
C SER A 2 -7.93 -22.77 36.42
N THR A 3 -8.31 -21.52 36.20
CA THR A 3 -9.15 -21.11 35.07
C THR A 3 -8.30 -21.13 33.84
N LEU A 4 -8.34 -22.22 33.10
CA LEU A 4 -7.86 -22.28 31.74
C LEU A 4 -8.74 -21.33 30.92
N LEU A 5 -8.16 -20.21 30.49
CA LEU A 5 -8.73 -19.38 29.42
C LEU A 5 -8.92 -20.27 28.18
N PRO A 6 -10.07 -20.20 27.50
CA PRO A 6 -10.28 -21.03 26.32
C PRO A 6 -9.30 -20.65 25.25
N TYR A 7 -8.38 -21.55 24.97
CA TYR A 7 -7.33 -21.45 23.94
C TYR A 7 -7.87 -21.25 22.51
N THR A 8 -9.18 -21.30 22.32
CA THR A 8 -9.84 -21.26 21.02
C THR A 8 -10.08 -19.86 20.45
N THR A 9 -9.84 -18.79 21.22
CA THR A 9 -10.17 -17.42 20.77
C THR A 9 -8.93 -16.59 20.38
N LEU A 10 -7.72 -17.05 20.69
CA LEU A 10 -6.49 -16.22 20.57
C LEU A 10 -5.63 -16.50 19.33
N PHE A 11 -5.87 -17.55 18.57
CA PHE A 11 -5.00 -17.92 17.44
C PHE A 11 -5.77 -18.50 16.25
N ARG A 12 -6.78 -17.79 15.75
CA ARG A 12 -7.13 -17.98 14.36
C ARG A 12 -6.33 -16.94 13.55
N SER A 13 -5.12 -17.32 13.14
CA SER A 13 -4.53 -16.78 11.92
C SER A 13 -5.57 -16.99 10.83
N ARG A 14 -6.22 -15.92 10.36
CA ARG A 14 -7.10 -16.08 9.23
C ARG A 14 -6.29 -16.16 7.97
N ASP A 15 -6.64 -17.13 7.17
CA ASP A 15 -6.05 -17.29 5.85
C ASP A 15 -6.41 -16.09 5.00
N VAL A 16 -5.38 -15.56 4.33
CA VAL A 16 -5.58 -14.58 3.27
C VAL A 16 -6.34 -15.28 2.15
N SER A 17 -7.54 -14.83 1.87
CA SER A 17 -8.39 -15.43 0.83
C SER A 17 -7.97 -15.00 -0.56
N SER A 18 -7.99 -15.94 -1.50
CA SER A 18 -7.85 -15.65 -2.94
C SER A 18 -9.23 -15.32 -3.52
N VAL A 19 -9.37 -14.14 -4.08
CA VAL A 19 -10.62 -13.63 -4.63
C VAL A 19 -10.44 -13.33 -6.12
N VAL A 20 -11.36 -13.80 -6.94
CA VAL A 20 -11.34 -13.60 -8.40
C VAL A 20 -12.42 -12.61 -8.80
N TYR A 21 -12.07 -11.66 -9.64
CA TYR A 21 -12.99 -10.70 -10.23
C TYR A 21 -12.76 -10.54 -11.74
N TRP A 22 -13.77 -10.06 -12.45
CA TRP A 22 -13.65 -9.74 -13.86
C TRP A 22 -13.16 -8.32 -14.05
N SER A 23 -12.07 -8.14 -14.79
CA SER A 23 -11.60 -6.83 -15.23
C SER A 23 -12.14 -6.55 -16.64
N ALA A 24 -12.97 -5.55 -16.79
CA ALA A 24 -13.46 -5.09 -18.08
C ALA A 24 -12.35 -4.35 -18.84
N ILE A 25 -11.46 -3.64 -18.13
CA ILE A 25 -10.32 -2.91 -18.69
C ILE A 25 -9.36 -3.88 -19.39
N GLU A 26 -9.04 -5.01 -18.75
CA GLU A 26 -8.14 -6.02 -19.34
C GLU A 26 -8.88 -7.14 -20.08
N SER A 27 -10.22 -7.16 -20.05
CA SER A 27 -11.06 -8.22 -20.65
C SER A 27 -10.67 -9.62 -20.20
N ARG A 28 -10.35 -9.79 -18.90
CA ARG A 28 -9.94 -11.07 -18.30
C ARG A 28 -10.32 -11.17 -16.82
N TYR A 29 -10.30 -12.39 -16.31
CA TYR A 29 -10.34 -12.59 -14.86
C TYR A 29 -9.02 -12.22 -14.23
N ARG A 30 -9.09 -11.46 -13.14
CA ARG A 30 -7.99 -11.11 -12.27
C ARG A 30 -8.19 -11.74 -10.90
N ARG A 31 -7.12 -11.82 -10.13
CA ARG A 31 -7.12 -12.35 -8.78
C ARG A 31 -6.45 -11.34 -7.84
N CYS A 32 -7.07 -11.11 -6.69
CA CYS A 32 -6.43 -10.43 -5.58
C CYS A 32 -6.42 -11.33 -4.34
N MET A 33 -5.48 -11.05 -3.44
CA MET A 33 -5.43 -11.66 -2.12
C MET A 33 -6.03 -10.69 -1.11
N VAL A 34 -6.97 -11.16 -0.29
CA VAL A 34 -7.67 -10.31 0.68
C VAL A 34 -7.49 -10.88 2.08
N TYR A 35 -6.86 -10.09 2.94
CA TYR A 35 -6.81 -10.35 4.39
C TYR A 35 -8.03 -9.72 5.05
N THR A 36 -8.70 -10.47 5.91
CA THR A 36 -9.74 -9.97 6.81
C THR A 36 -9.33 -10.22 8.27
N PRO A 37 -9.57 -9.29 9.20
CA PRO A 37 -9.18 -9.48 10.60
C PRO A 37 -9.94 -10.65 11.23
N ALA A 38 -9.36 -11.30 12.26
CA ALA A 38 -9.91 -12.50 12.88
C ALA A 38 -11.38 -12.35 13.38
N GLU A 39 -11.77 -11.15 13.77
CA GLU A 39 -13.12 -10.82 14.21
C GLU A 39 -14.13 -10.61 13.07
N TYR A 40 -13.68 -10.62 11.80
CA TYR A 40 -14.52 -10.26 10.65
C TYR A 40 -15.80 -11.10 10.58
N ASP A 41 -15.75 -12.42 10.79
CA ASP A 41 -16.94 -13.28 10.74
C ASP A 41 -17.73 -13.30 12.06
N LEU A 42 -17.17 -12.74 13.13
CA LEU A 42 -17.84 -12.73 14.44
C LEU A 42 -18.86 -11.59 14.56
N ASN A 43 -18.73 -10.56 13.74
CA ASN A 43 -19.62 -9.39 13.76
C ASN A 43 -20.02 -9.00 12.34
N SER A 44 -21.21 -9.40 11.92
CA SER A 44 -21.73 -9.16 10.57
C SER A 44 -22.02 -7.69 10.26
N GLU A 45 -22.19 -6.84 11.28
CA GLU A 45 -22.53 -5.43 11.10
C GLU A 45 -21.30 -4.52 11.09
N LYS A 46 -20.16 -5.00 11.61
CA LYS A 46 -18.94 -4.19 11.70
C LYS A 46 -18.33 -3.96 10.32
N ARG A 47 -18.01 -2.70 10.04
CA ARG A 47 -17.25 -2.28 8.85
C ARG A 47 -15.79 -2.01 9.21
N TYR A 48 -14.94 -2.04 8.20
CA TYR A 48 -13.49 -1.97 8.37
C TYR A 48 -12.88 -0.98 7.38
N PRO A 49 -11.83 -0.25 7.77
CA PRO A 49 -11.01 0.50 6.83
C PRO A 49 -10.24 -0.46 5.93
N VAL A 50 -9.75 0.05 4.80
CA VAL A 50 -9.08 -0.76 3.77
C VAL A 50 -7.70 -0.22 3.47
N LEU A 51 -6.69 -1.11 3.51
CA LEU A 51 -5.35 -0.87 2.99
C LEU A 51 -5.17 -1.64 1.67
N TYR A 52 -4.88 -0.93 0.59
CA TYR A 52 -4.41 -1.50 -0.67
C TYR A 52 -2.89 -1.60 -0.62
N LEU A 53 -2.35 -2.84 -0.62
CA LEU A 53 -0.93 -3.12 -0.37
C LEU A 53 -0.27 -3.70 -1.61
N GLN A 54 0.56 -2.89 -2.28
CA GLN A 54 1.09 -3.18 -3.59
C GLN A 54 2.48 -3.83 -3.53
N HIS A 55 2.69 -4.84 -4.36
CA HIS A 55 3.97 -5.53 -4.54
C HIS A 55 4.95 -4.74 -5.42
N GLY A 56 6.19 -5.21 -5.55
CA GLY A 56 7.22 -4.62 -6.39
C GLY A 56 7.26 -5.18 -7.82
N MET A 57 8.22 -4.70 -8.59
CA MET A 57 8.47 -5.22 -9.94
C MET A 57 8.83 -6.71 -9.91
N CYS A 58 8.38 -7.47 -10.89
CA CYS A 58 8.60 -8.93 -11.00
C CYS A 58 7.92 -9.79 -9.95
N GLU A 59 7.05 -9.23 -9.14
CA GLU A 59 6.23 -9.95 -8.16
C GLU A 59 4.76 -10.01 -8.62
N ASP A 60 3.90 -10.58 -7.80
CA ASP A 60 2.47 -10.70 -8.04
C ASP A 60 1.67 -10.48 -6.74
N GLU A 61 0.36 -10.62 -6.80
CA GLU A 61 -0.56 -10.47 -5.68
C GLU A 61 -0.23 -11.38 -4.48
N THR A 62 0.60 -12.42 -4.66
CA THR A 62 0.97 -13.35 -3.58
C THR A 62 2.25 -12.94 -2.82
N GLY A 63 3.03 -11.97 -3.33
CA GLY A 63 4.31 -11.56 -2.76
C GLY A 63 4.20 -11.16 -1.29
N TRP A 64 3.29 -10.26 -0.97
CA TRP A 64 3.03 -9.85 0.42
C TRP A 64 2.54 -10.99 1.33
N VAL A 65 1.82 -11.96 0.78
CA VAL A 65 1.35 -13.14 1.54
C VAL A 65 2.50 -14.09 1.83
N LYS A 66 3.23 -14.51 0.79
CA LYS A 66 4.22 -15.58 0.89
C LYS A 66 5.55 -15.10 1.46
N GLN A 67 6.08 -13.99 0.97
CA GLN A 67 7.36 -13.43 1.35
C GLN A 67 7.21 -12.33 2.40
N GLY A 68 6.25 -11.42 2.22
CA GLY A 68 5.95 -10.31 3.12
C GLY A 68 5.37 -10.72 4.46
N ARG A 69 4.72 -11.88 4.56
CA ARG A 69 4.05 -12.36 5.77
C ARG A 69 3.06 -11.34 6.35
N ALA A 70 2.39 -10.60 5.45
CA ALA A 70 1.50 -9.50 5.83
C ALA A 70 0.41 -9.92 6.81
N GLY A 71 -0.21 -11.10 6.61
CA GLY A 71 -1.23 -11.63 7.52
C GLY A 71 -0.71 -11.78 8.97
N SER A 72 0.48 -12.38 9.14
CA SER A 72 1.08 -12.55 10.48
C SER A 72 1.45 -11.22 11.13
N ILE A 73 1.92 -10.23 10.35
CA ILE A 73 2.22 -8.89 10.87
C ILE A 73 0.94 -8.22 11.33
N LEU A 74 -0.13 -8.28 10.52
CA LEU A 74 -1.44 -7.71 10.84
C LEU A 74 -2.04 -8.35 12.10
N ASP A 75 -2.07 -9.69 12.17
CA ASP A 75 -2.59 -10.42 13.33
C ASP A 75 -1.87 -10.01 14.62
N ASN A 76 -0.53 -9.92 14.58
CA ASN A 76 0.26 -9.51 15.75
C ASN A 76 0.01 -8.05 16.15
N GLN A 77 -0.08 -7.13 15.20
CA GLN A 77 -0.33 -5.71 15.45
C GLN A 77 -1.75 -5.49 16.00
N ILE A 78 -2.75 -6.17 15.43
CA ILE A 78 -4.15 -6.09 15.89
C ILE A 78 -4.28 -6.72 17.28
N ALA A 79 -3.75 -7.93 17.49
CA ALA A 79 -3.82 -8.62 18.78
C ALA A 79 -3.13 -7.86 19.93
N SER A 80 -2.06 -7.11 19.61
CA SER A 80 -1.37 -6.25 20.58
C SER A 80 -2.02 -4.87 20.76
N GLY A 81 -3.13 -4.60 20.08
CA GLY A 81 -3.85 -3.31 20.14
C GLY A 81 -3.07 -2.13 19.52
N LYS A 82 -2.03 -2.40 18.72
CA LYS A 82 -1.18 -1.36 18.12
C LYS A 82 -1.75 -0.78 16.83
N CYS A 83 -2.57 -1.54 16.10
CA CYS A 83 -3.29 -1.02 14.94
C CYS A 83 -4.77 -1.41 14.99
N ARG A 84 -5.59 -0.64 14.27
CA ARG A 84 -7.02 -0.95 14.12
C ARG A 84 -7.18 -2.18 13.23
N PRO A 85 -8.18 -3.05 13.51
CA PRO A 85 -8.60 -4.09 12.58
C PRO A 85 -8.97 -3.47 11.22
N MET A 86 -8.41 -4.02 10.14
CA MET A 86 -8.61 -3.53 8.77
C MET A 86 -8.63 -4.68 7.77
N ILE A 87 -9.22 -4.43 6.62
CA ILE A 87 -9.12 -5.30 5.44
C ILE A 87 -7.85 -4.89 4.67
N VAL A 88 -7.07 -5.87 4.17
CA VAL A 88 -5.93 -5.57 3.31
C VAL A 88 -6.09 -6.29 1.97
N VAL A 89 -6.00 -5.52 0.90
CA VAL A 89 -6.16 -6.01 -0.48
C VAL A 89 -4.82 -5.94 -1.19
N MET A 90 -4.38 -7.06 -1.73
CA MET A 90 -3.14 -7.19 -2.49
C MET A 90 -3.49 -7.66 -3.90
N ASP A 91 -3.37 -6.80 -4.89
CA ASP A 91 -3.64 -7.11 -6.30
C ASP A 91 -2.36 -7.12 -7.12
N ASN A 92 -2.43 -7.65 -8.33
CA ASN A 92 -1.30 -7.67 -9.24
C ASN A 92 -1.20 -6.33 -10.01
N GLY A 93 -0.23 -5.52 -9.65
CA GLY A 93 0.01 -4.22 -10.28
C GLY A 93 0.78 -4.26 -11.60
N ASN A 94 1.19 -5.44 -12.08
CA ASN A 94 1.87 -5.62 -13.38
C ASN A 94 0.85 -5.76 -14.51
N CYS A 95 -0.04 -4.79 -14.66
CA CYS A 95 -1.14 -4.85 -15.60
C CYS A 95 -0.66 -4.73 -17.05
N GLY A 96 -1.01 -5.69 -17.89
CA GLY A 96 -0.89 -5.64 -19.36
C GLY A 96 0.52 -5.64 -19.95
N ILE A 97 1.48 -5.11 -19.22
CA ILE A 97 2.87 -4.95 -19.66
C ILE A 97 3.75 -5.77 -18.72
N GLY A 98 4.13 -6.96 -19.13
CA GLY A 98 5.08 -7.77 -18.38
C GLY A 98 6.47 -7.11 -18.31
N PHE A 99 7.21 -7.39 -17.25
CA PHE A 99 8.62 -6.98 -17.09
C PHE A 99 9.47 -7.35 -18.31
N GLU A 100 9.14 -8.46 -18.96
CA GLU A 100 9.80 -8.90 -20.19
C GLU A 100 9.66 -7.87 -21.33
N SER A 101 8.50 -7.23 -21.47
CA SER A 101 8.28 -6.17 -22.48
C SER A 101 9.11 -4.93 -22.18
N LEU A 102 9.25 -4.56 -20.92
CA LEU A 102 10.13 -3.47 -20.48
C LEU A 102 11.61 -3.80 -20.79
N MET A 103 12.04 -5.03 -20.50
CA MET A 103 13.42 -5.47 -20.74
C MET A 103 13.75 -5.61 -22.24
N ARG A 104 12.77 -5.92 -23.06
CA ARG A 104 12.94 -5.97 -24.54
C ARG A 104 12.97 -4.60 -25.19
N LYS A 105 12.87 -3.50 -24.41
CA LYS A 105 12.89 -2.11 -24.90
C LYS A 105 11.88 -1.86 -26.03
N GLN A 106 10.66 -2.37 -25.87
CA GLN A 106 9.59 -2.07 -26.82
C GLN A 106 9.31 -0.56 -26.77
N PRO A 107 9.21 0.13 -27.91
CA PRO A 107 9.14 1.60 -27.97
C PRO A 107 7.98 2.21 -27.16
N GLU A 108 6.89 1.47 -27.02
CA GLU A 108 5.69 1.89 -26.30
C GLU A 108 5.75 1.62 -24.78
N VAL A 109 6.80 0.95 -24.29
CA VAL A 109 6.95 0.59 -22.88
C VAL A 109 8.09 1.37 -22.26
N SER A 110 7.76 2.34 -21.44
CA SER A 110 8.70 3.09 -20.60
C SER A 110 8.41 2.82 -19.11
N PHE A 111 9.34 3.22 -18.25
CA PHE A 111 9.08 3.22 -16.80
C PHE A 111 7.90 4.11 -16.41
N ASP A 112 7.60 5.16 -17.16
CA ASP A 112 6.47 6.05 -16.89
C ASP A 112 5.14 5.41 -17.27
N THR A 113 5.12 4.57 -18.31
CA THR A 113 3.91 3.85 -18.75
C THR A 113 3.71 2.51 -18.02
N PHE A 114 4.80 1.96 -17.42
CA PHE A 114 4.79 0.69 -16.71
C PHE A 114 4.01 0.78 -15.41
N GLY A 115 2.90 0.74 -15.24
CA GLY A 115 2.06 0.86 -14.02
C GLY A 115 0.94 1.86 -14.16
N ALA A 116 0.99 2.71 -15.21
CA ALA A 116 -0.11 3.63 -15.50
C ALA A 116 -1.43 2.90 -15.77
N THR A 117 -1.36 1.66 -16.27
CA THR A 117 -2.54 0.80 -16.51
C THR A 117 -3.15 0.26 -15.22
N PHE A 118 -2.42 0.22 -14.10
CA PHE A 118 -2.96 -0.25 -12.82
C PHE A 118 -3.91 0.76 -12.17
N GLN A 119 -3.62 2.05 -12.31
CA GLN A 119 -4.45 3.10 -11.71
C GLN A 119 -5.93 2.99 -12.08
N PRO A 120 -6.33 2.95 -13.38
CA PRO A 120 -7.75 2.80 -13.73
C PRO A 120 -8.36 1.49 -13.23
N ILE A 121 -7.61 0.40 -13.20
CA ILE A 121 -8.09 -0.88 -12.66
C ILE A 121 -8.35 -0.76 -11.16
N LEU A 122 -7.43 -0.18 -10.39
CA LEU A 122 -7.62 0.03 -8.95
C LEU A 122 -8.83 0.91 -8.67
N ILE A 123 -8.92 2.05 -9.34
CA ILE A 123 -9.94 3.07 -9.06
C ILE A 123 -11.33 2.65 -9.57
N GLN A 124 -11.42 2.09 -10.76
CA GLN A 124 -12.71 1.83 -11.42
C GLN A 124 -13.23 0.41 -11.21
N GLU A 125 -12.37 -0.54 -10.85
CA GLU A 125 -12.75 -1.95 -10.74
C GLU A 125 -12.50 -2.52 -9.34
N ILE A 126 -11.26 -2.47 -8.81
CA ILE A 126 -10.91 -3.13 -7.54
C ILE A 126 -11.62 -2.47 -6.37
N ILE A 127 -11.51 -1.15 -6.21
CA ILE A 127 -12.14 -0.44 -5.09
C ILE A 127 -13.65 -0.66 -5.08
N PRO A 128 -14.41 -0.44 -6.16
CA PRO A 128 -15.85 -0.71 -6.18
C PRO A 128 -16.19 -2.19 -5.93
N PHE A 129 -15.38 -3.12 -6.43
CA PHE A 129 -15.57 -4.55 -6.20
C PHE A 129 -15.39 -4.91 -4.71
N ILE A 130 -14.35 -4.41 -4.08
CA ILE A 130 -14.05 -4.63 -2.65
C ILE A 130 -15.14 -4.02 -1.78
N ASP A 131 -15.53 -2.77 -2.04
CA ASP A 131 -16.55 -2.07 -1.27
C ASP A 131 -17.94 -2.74 -1.40
N LYS A 132 -18.23 -3.39 -2.53
CA LYS A 132 -19.45 -4.18 -2.75
C LYS A 132 -19.40 -5.56 -2.07
N THR A 133 -18.21 -6.18 -2.03
CA THR A 133 -18.05 -7.60 -1.63
C THR A 133 -17.77 -7.74 -0.13
N PHE A 134 -17.06 -6.77 0.44
CA PHE A 134 -16.63 -6.79 1.84
C PHE A 134 -17.27 -5.64 2.64
N ARG A 135 -17.30 -5.78 3.94
CA ARG A 135 -17.83 -4.75 4.85
C ARG A 135 -16.79 -3.66 5.09
N THR A 136 -16.69 -2.73 4.16
CA THR A 136 -15.75 -1.61 4.19
C THR A 136 -16.43 -0.32 4.63
N TYR A 137 -15.63 0.62 5.17
CA TYR A 137 -15.96 2.03 5.12
C TYR A 137 -15.56 2.55 3.74
N ALA A 138 -16.56 2.87 2.88
CA ALA A 138 -16.33 3.26 1.49
C ALA A 138 -16.05 4.77 1.34
N ASP A 139 -15.19 5.31 2.19
CA ASP A 139 -14.80 6.72 2.18
C ASP A 139 -13.28 6.89 2.22
N ARG A 140 -12.81 8.11 1.93
CA ARG A 140 -11.38 8.41 1.84
C ARG A 140 -10.65 8.29 3.18
N GLU A 141 -11.32 8.65 4.29
CA GLU A 141 -10.71 8.66 5.63
C GLU A 141 -10.35 7.24 6.11
N HIS A 142 -11.04 6.26 5.57
CA HIS A 142 -10.85 4.85 5.86
C HIS A 142 -10.16 4.08 4.72
N ARG A 143 -9.50 4.80 3.79
CA ARG A 143 -8.78 4.17 2.67
C ARG A 143 -7.33 4.59 2.66
N ALA A 144 -6.46 3.58 2.64
CA ALA A 144 -5.01 3.72 2.56
C ALA A 144 -4.46 2.95 1.37
N MET A 145 -3.33 3.40 0.85
CA MET A 145 -2.52 2.62 -0.09
C MET A 145 -1.06 2.63 0.34
N ALA A 146 -0.40 1.49 0.21
CA ALA A 146 1.05 1.39 0.41
C ALA A 146 1.65 0.38 -0.56
N GLY A 147 2.95 0.45 -0.75
CA GLY A 147 3.63 -0.52 -1.60
C GLY A 147 5.14 -0.52 -1.43
N LEU A 148 5.75 -1.60 -1.87
CA LEU A 148 7.20 -1.76 -1.88
C LEU A 148 7.78 -1.45 -3.27
N SER A 149 8.98 -0.89 -3.34
CA SER A 149 9.72 -0.68 -4.58
C SER A 149 8.85 0.00 -5.66
N TRP A 150 8.58 -0.68 -6.78
CA TRP A 150 7.68 -0.19 -7.82
C TRP A 150 6.26 0.07 -7.31
N GLY A 151 5.74 -0.78 -6.42
CA GLY A 151 4.45 -0.57 -5.76
C GLY A 151 4.43 0.69 -4.88
N GLY A 152 5.59 1.08 -4.32
CA GLY A 152 5.75 2.38 -3.64
C GLY A 152 5.62 3.56 -4.60
N ARG A 153 6.16 3.44 -5.83
CA ARG A 153 5.96 4.42 -6.91
C ARG A 153 4.49 4.49 -7.32
N GLN A 154 3.86 3.35 -7.60
CA GLN A 154 2.43 3.29 -7.94
C GLN A 154 1.56 3.93 -6.84
N THR A 155 1.92 3.72 -5.56
CA THR A 155 1.22 4.34 -4.43
C THR A 155 1.28 5.87 -4.50
N PHE A 156 2.45 6.45 -4.75
CA PHE A 156 2.58 7.89 -4.91
C PHE A 156 1.79 8.40 -6.09
N ASP A 157 1.95 7.79 -7.27
CA ASP A 157 1.30 8.22 -8.50
C ASP A 157 -0.25 8.17 -8.38
N ILE A 158 -0.78 7.13 -7.75
CA ILE A 158 -2.23 6.94 -7.60
C ILE A 158 -2.79 7.84 -6.49
N VAL A 159 -2.24 7.78 -5.29
CA VAL A 159 -2.82 8.52 -4.15
C VAL A 159 -2.71 10.02 -4.35
N LEU A 160 -1.58 10.52 -4.86
CA LEU A 160 -1.37 11.96 -5.05
C LEU A 160 -2.18 12.54 -6.20
N THR A 161 -2.70 11.70 -7.10
CA THR A 161 -3.64 12.13 -8.15
C THR A 161 -5.11 11.87 -7.78
N HIS A 162 -5.38 11.17 -6.65
CA HIS A 162 -6.72 10.82 -6.16
C HIS A 162 -6.85 11.06 -4.65
N THR A 163 -6.47 12.25 -4.19
CA THR A 163 -6.57 12.62 -2.76
C THR A 163 -8.03 12.74 -2.26
N ASP A 164 -8.98 12.74 -3.16
CA ASP A 164 -10.42 12.59 -2.88
C ASP A 164 -10.81 11.16 -2.49
N MET A 165 -9.96 10.17 -2.79
CA MET A 165 -10.24 8.75 -2.52
C MET A 165 -9.40 8.16 -1.39
N PHE A 166 -8.25 8.77 -1.05
CA PHE A 166 -7.30 8.24 -0.06
C PHE A 166 -6.87 9.32 0.92
N ALA A 167 -6.70 8.96 2.20
CA ALA A 167 -6.17 9.82 3.25
C ALA A 167 -4.79 9.39 3.79
N HIS A 168 -4.32 8.20 3.41
CA HIS A 168 -3.06 7.64 3.91
C HIS A 168 -2.28 6.99 2.78
N LEU A 169 -0.96 7.22 2.73
CA LEU A 169 -0.06 6.55 1.80
C LEU A 169 1.26 6.14 2.45
N GLY A 170 1.82 5.03 1.97
CA GLY A 170 3.11 4.51 2.40
C GLY A 170 3.95 4.00 1.23
N SER A 171 5.21 4.46 1.14
CA SER A 171 6.18 3.98 0.16
C SER A 171 7.35 3.31 0.89
N PHE A 172 7.59 2.03 0.59
CA PHE A 172 8.66 1.23 1.19
C PHE A 172 9.73 0.98 0.13
N SER A 173 10.89 1.61 0.27
CA SER A 173 11.96 1.59 -0.74
C SER A 173 11.45 1.97 -2.13
N GLY A 174 10.54 2.95 -2.20
CA GLY A 174 9.85 3.29 -3.45
C GLY A 174 10.79 3.93 -4.47
N ALA A 175 10.62 3.59 -5.73
CA ALA A 175 11.35 4.16 -6.86
C ALA A 175 10.79 5.55 -7.24
N LEU A 176 11.00 6.55 -6.39
CA LEU A 176 10.34 7.86 -6.50
C LEU A 176 11.05 8.85 -7.47
N PHE A 177 12.23 8.55 -7.94
CA PHE A 177 13.00 9.24 -8.99
C PHE A 177 12.90 10.78 -9.01
N MET A 178 12.93 11.43 -7.86
CA MET A 178 13.03 12.89 -7.76
C MET A 178 14.48 13.32 -7.78
N THR A 179 14.79 14.35 -8.57
CA THR A 179 16.13 14.92 -8.68
C THR A 179 16.18 16.27 -7.96
N PRO A 180 17.37 16.82 -7.65
CA PRO A 180 17.50 18.16 -7.05
C PRO A 180 16.83 19.28 -7.86
N ASN A 181 16.63 19.07 -9.18
CA ASN A 181 15.95 20.03 -10.05
C ASN A 181 14.45 19.80 -10.17
N THR A 182 13.90 18.79 -9.49
CA THR A 182 12.46 18.50 -9.49
C THR A 182 11.71 19.63 -8.80
N LYS A 183 10.79 20.26 -9.51
CA LYS A 183 9.90 21.27 -8.97
C LYS A 183 8.72 20.61 -8.26
N ILE A 184 8.83 20.48 -6.94
CA ILE A 184 7.84 19.77 -6.11
C ILE A 184 6.46 20.39 -6.25
N ASP A 185 6.38 21.72 -6.29
CA ASP A 185 5.14 22.48 -6.45
C ASP A 185 4.39 22.22 -7.77
N GLN A 186 5.06 21.57 -8.75
CA GLN A 186 4.47 21.21 -10.03
C GLN A 186 4.12 19.71 -10.16
N LEU A 187 4.59 18.88 -9.23
CA LEU A 187 4.32 17.44 -9.26
C LEU A 187 2.83 17.16 -8.98
N TYR A 188 2.33 16.07 -9.56
CA TYR A 188 0.97 15.57 -9.33
C TYR A 188 -0.09 16.67 -9.40
N ASN A 189 -0.05 17.45 -10.51
CA ASN A 189 -0.95 18.58 -10.76
C ASN A 189 -0.85 19.69 -9.69
N GLY A 190 0.31 19.87 -9.09
CA GLY A 190 0.57 20.93 -8.11
C GLY A 190 0.03 20.62 -6.72
N ILE A 191 -0.17 19.35 -6.37
CA ILE A 191 -0.72 18.96 -5.06
C ILE A 191 0.11 19.48 -3.87
N PHE A 192 1.42 19.66 -4.04
CA PHE A 192 2.32 20.17 -3.02
C PHE A 192 2.50 21.69 -3.02
N ALA A 193 1.83 22.43 -3.92
CA ALA A 193 1.92 23.89 -3.99
C ALA A 193 1.30 24.57 -2.77
N ASP A 194 0.33 23.94 -2.13
CA ASP A 194 -0.28 24.38 -0.86
C ASP A 194 -0.05 23.28 0.20
N ALA A 195 1.05 23.41 0.93
CA ALA A 195 1.45 22.44 1.95
C ALA A 195 0.43 22.34 3.11
N ALA A 196 -0.21 23.44 3.49
CA ALA A 196 -1.21 23.42 4.57
C ALA A 196 -2.41 22.58 4.17
N ARG A 197 -2.95 22.83 2.98
CA ARG A 197 -4.06 22.06 2.42
C ARG A 197 -3.69 20.59 2.23
N PHE A 198 -2.49 20.31 1.73
CA PHE A 198 -2.02 18.92 1.59
C PHE A 198 -1.98 18.18 2.92
N ASN A 199 -1.40 18.82 3.95
CA ASN A 199 -1.27 18.24 5.29
C ASN A 199 -2.64 18.03 6.00
N GLU A 200 -3.66 18.80 5.64
CA GLU A 200 -5.04 18.59 6.09
C GLU A 200 -5.69 17.40 5.38
N GLN A 201 -5.37 17.20 4.10
CA GLN A 201 -5.96 16.13 3.29
C GLN A 201 -5.28 14.78 3.53
N ILE A 202 -3.96 14.73 3.61
CA ILE A 202 -3.19 13.50 3.77
C ILE A 202 -2.73 13.36 5.23
N HIS A 203 -3.39 12.46 5.94
CA HIS A 203 -3.12 12.25 7.39
C HIS A 203 -1.85 11.45 7.64
N THR A 204 -1.45 10.61 6.69
CA THR A 204 -0.21 9.82 6.79
C THR A 204 0.50 9.77 5.44
N LEU A 205 1.69 10.35 5.36
CA LEU A 205 2.64 10.14 4.29
C LEU A 205 3.88 9.49 4.90
N PHE A 206 4.05 8.20 4.64
CA PHE A 206 5.14 7.39 5.18
C PHE A 206 6.14 7.03 4.09
N ILE A 207 7.42 7.25 4.35
CA ILE A 207 8.53 6.87 3.49
C ILE A 207 9.47 5.99 4.30
N GLY A 208 9.60 4.73 3.93
CA GLY A 208 10.48 3.76 4.57
C GLY A 208 11.57 3.26 3.64
N THR A 209 12.77 2.98 4.16
CA THR A 209 13.90 2.44 3.38
C THR A 209 14.84 1.63 4.28
N GLY A 210 15.70 0.80 3.68
CA GLY A 210 16.81 0.17 4.38
C GLY A 210 17.99 1.15 4.50
N THR A 211 18.87 0.95 5.49
CA THR A 211 20.09 1.76 5.63
C THR A 211 21.17 1.38 4.62
N GLU A 212 21.10 0.17 4.06
CA GLU A 212 22.06 -0.39 3.09
C GLU A 212 21.58 -0.24 1.63
N GLU A 213 20.57 0.62 1.39
CA GLU A 213 20.11 0.96 0.04
C GLU A 213 20.04 2.49 -0.15
N ASP A 214 20.24 2.94 -1.39
CA ASP A 214 20.03 4.34 -1.78
C ASP A 214 19.24 4.41 -3.09
N LEU A 215 17.90 4.44 -2.97
CA LEU A 215 16.98 4.65 -4.09
C LEU A 215 16.33 6.04 -4.03
N GLY A 216 16.96 7.00 -3.35
CA GLY A 216 16.52 8.37 -3.28
C GLY A 216 15.43 8.65 -2.25
N SER A 217 15.00 7.68 -1.44
CA SER A 217 13.94 7.86 -0.43
C SER A 217 14.27 8.98 0.58
N SER A 218 15.51 9.05 1.06
CA SER A 218 15.98 10.11 1.96
C SER A 218 15.93 11.48 1.31
N HIS A 219 16.35 11.55 0.04
CA HIS A 219 16.33 12.80 -0.74
C HIS A 219 14.89 13.29 -0.94
N VAL A 220 13.98 12.41 -1.34
CA VAL A 220 12.54 12.73 -1.50
C VAL A 220 11.94 13.23 -0.19
N ASN A 221 12.22 12.55 0.92
CA ASN A 221 11.78 13.00 2.24
C ASN A 221 12.27 14.42 2.57
N THR A 222 13.55 14.67 2.32
CA THR A 222 14.15 16.01 2.56
C THR A 222 13.48 17.09 1.72
N MET A 223 13.24 16.83 0.43
CA MET A 223 12.59 17.78 -0.48
C MET A 223 11.15 18.08 -0.06
N LEU A 224 10.37 17.06 0.33
CA LEU A 224 9.01 17.23 0.80
C LEU A 224 8.96 18.03 2.11
N HIS A 225 9.86 17.72 3.05
CA HIS A 225 10.00 18.49 4.30
C HIS A 225 10.33 19.97 4.05
N GLN A 226 11.26 20.27 3.13
CA GLN A 226 11.61 21.64 2.75
C GLN A 226 10.41 22.37 2.10
N ALA A 227 9.52 21.65 1.43
CA ALA A 227 8.27 22.20 0.90
C ALA A 227 7.16 22.33 1.96
N GLY A 228 7.42 22.01 3.24
CA GLY A 228 6.44 22.10 4.32
C GLY A 228 5.46 20.91 4.40
N ILE A 229 5.76 19.83 3.71
CA ILE A 229 4.92 18.62 3.72
C ILE A 229 5.28 17.74 4.93
N ASN A 230 4.27 17.32 5.68
CA ASN A 230 4.41 16.40 6.80
C ASN A 230 4.69 14.99 6.29
N THR A 231 5.89 14.48 6.58
CA THR A 231 6.29 13.11 6.24
C THR A 231 6.71 12.35 7.50
N ILE A 232 6.52 11.05 7.50
CA ILE A 232 7.06 10.13 8.50
C ILE A 232 8.14 9.30 7.80
N TYR A 233 9.39 9.56 8.14
CA TYR A 233 10.53 8.85 7.56
C TYR A 233 11.00 7.74 8.50
N TYR A 234 11.15 6.53 7.95
CA TYR A 234 11.56 5.34 8.68
C TYR A 234 12.75 4.66 8.01
N THR A 235 13.76 4.30 8.80
CA THR A 235 14.90 3.51 8.33
C THR A 235 14.93 2.14 8.96
N SER A 236 15.08 1.11 8.14
CA SER A 236 15.30 -0.27 8.58
C SER A 236 16.80 -0.53 8.67
N GLU A 237 17.32 -0.54 9.89
CA GLU A 237 18.75 -0.68 10.17
C GLU A 237 19.32 -2.00 9.69
N GLY A 238 20.49 -1.95 8.99
CA GLY A 238 21.25 -3.10 8.51
C GLY A 238 20.54 -3.89 7.42
N THR A 239 19.64 -3.28 6.65
CA THR A 239 18.90 -3.94 5.58
C THR A 239 18.92 -3.12 4.29
N ALA A 240 18.79 -3.81 3.15
CA ALA A 240 18.82 -3.24 1.81
C ALA A 240 17.45 -3.32 1.12
N HIS A 241 17.43 -3.40 -0.22
CA HIS A 241 16.22 -3.55 -1.05
C HIS A 241 15.68 -4.97 -0.98
N GLU A 242 15.04 -5.33 0.14
CA GLU A 242 14.69 -6.71 0.46
C GLU A 242 13.45 -6.82 1.35
N TRP A 243 12.90 -8.03 1.44
CA TRP A 243 11.70 -8.32 2.21
C TRP A 243 11.82 -8.03 3.70
N LEU A 244 13.01 -8.09 4.30
CA LEU A 244 13.19 -7.73 5.71
C LEU A 244 12.91 -6.24 5.93
N THR A 245 13.41 -5.37 5.05
CA THR A 245 13.12 -3.94 5.02
C THR A 245 11.61 -3.70 4.93
N TRP A 246 10.97 -4.29 3.94
CA TRP A 246 9.56 -4.04 3.66
C TRP A 246 8.62 -4.57 4.75
N ARG A 247 8.93 -5.71 5.35
CA ARG A 247 8.21 -6.22 6.53
C ARG A 247 8.31 -5.27 7.72
N ARG A 248 9.50 -4.72 7.98
CA ARG A 248 9.71 -3.73 9.04
C ARG A 248 9.00 -2.43 8.74
N CYS A 249 9.01 -1.96 7.49
CA CYS A 249 8.25 -0.79 7.04
C CYS A 249 6.74 -0.99 7.25
N LEU A 250 6.19 -2.13 6.81
CA LEU A 250 4.77 -2.44 7.03
C LEU A 250 4.44 -2.45 8.52
N ASN A 251 5.26 -3.11 9.34
CA ASN A 251 5.07 -3.17 10.79
C ASN A 251 5.10 -1.78 11.46
N ALA A 252 5.91 -0.84 10.97
CA ALA A 252 5.97 0.54 11.46
C ALA A 252 4.84 1.41 10.93
N PHE A 253 4.34 1.13 9.72
CA PHE A 253 3.28 1.90 9.05
C PHE A 253 1.89 1.61 9.60
N LEU A 254 1.55 0.33 9.85
CA LEU A 254 0.22 -0.08 10.30
C LEU A 254 -0.32 0.68 11.53
N PRO A 255 0.49 0.94 12.59
CA PRO A 255 0.02 1.70 13.75
C PRO A 255 -0.33 3.17 13.48
N LEU A 256 0.04 3.70 12.33
CA LEU A 256 -0.21 5.09 11.95
C LEU A 256 -1.57 5.28 11.26
N LEU A 257 -2.16 4.19 10.78
CA LEU A 257 -3.36 4.22 9.96
C LEU A 257 -4.65 4.36 10.78
N PHE A 258 -5.58 5.15 10.28
CA PHE A 258 -6.98 5.20 10.73
C PHE A 258 -7.15 5.50 12.23
N ARG A 259 -6.31 6.36 12.78
CA ARG A 259 -6.32 6.76 14.21
C ARG A 259 -7.53 7.60 14.57
#